data_04fd51b8a15d23195a3c816ffc807214
#
_entry.id   04fd51b8a15d23195a3c816ffc807214
#
_cell.length_a   1.000
_cell.length_b   1.000
_cell.length_c   1.000
_cell.angle_alpha   90.00
_cell.angle_beta   90.00
_cell.angle_gamma   90.00
#
_symmetry.space_group_name_H-M   'P 1'
#
loop_
_entity.id
_entity.type
_entity.pdbx_description
1 polymer ?
#
loop_
_entity_poly.entity_id
_entity_poly.type
_entity_poly.pdbx_seq_one_letter_code
_entity_poly.pdbx_strand_id
1 'polypeptide(L)'
;PRIAKIKENGCIMYAPIGEEVEVLSSLFKDSDYQFQKSFELRKMTGWSDLDGLITPTSDIIIADQYCLSDPNVYENNIYTLLSVLRQKVNNVMTNIIIFTQPSNYDRVNKYTFEPDWANIRAAIKRKVKSTTGMEPKVTFVLASDMGEHDRTVFTNYQYLVPGDTINLFDSQWRVISHGRHLGVYSLAHRDHLQAMRNFIADMQAIIDKIKTRNPEQIKFDKESLFLNF
;
A
#
# COMPACT_ATOMS: atom_id res chain seq x y z
N PRO A 1 32.22 -1.89 9.16
CA PRO A 1 31.58 -1.11 10.26
C PRO A 1 30.29 -0.39 9.82
N ARG A 2 30.24 0.24 8.63
CA ARG A 2 29.01 0.90 8.11
C ARG A 2 27.89 -0.09 7.80
N ILE A 3 28.20 -1.21 7.17
CA ILE A 3 27.21 -2.25 6.82
C ILE A 3 26.60 -2.87 8.08
N ALA A 4 27.39 -3.13 9.13
CA ALA A 4 26.88 -3.65 10.38
C ALA A 4 25.90 -2.67 11.06
N LYS A 5 26.19 -1.38 11.07
CA LYS A 5 25.29 -0.35 11.60
C LYS A 5 24.00 -0.18 10.80
N ILE A 6 24.07 -0.36 9.48
CA ILE A 6 22.89 -0.36 8.61
C ILE A 6 22.00 -1.57 8.93
N LYS A 7 22.59 -2.73 9.19
CA LYS A 7 21.86 -3.95 9.60
C LYS A 7 21.19 -3.81 10.98
N GLU A 8 21.85 -3.17 11.94
CA GLU A 8 21.32 -2.97 13.29
C GLU A 8 20.20 -1.92 13.39
N ASN A 9 20.32 -0.81 12.64
CA ASN A 9 19.46 0.36 12.80
C ASN A 9 18.47 0.58 11.65
N GLY A 10 18.51 -0.25 10.63
CA GLY A 10 17.85 0.00 9.37
C GLY A 10 18.52 1.15 8.59
N CYS A 11 18.33 1.18 7.29
CA CYS A 11 18.82 2.26 6.44
C CYS A 11 17.63 3.07 5.94
N ILE A 12 17.54 4.32 6.35
CA ILE A 12 16.75 5.31 5.63
C ILE A 12 17.62 5.78 4.48
N MET A 13 17.35 5.24 3.30
CA MET A 13 18.05 5.66 2.10
C MET A 13 17.29 6.84 1.49
N TYR A 14 17.88 8.03 1.60
CA TYR A 14 17.45 9.17 0.85
C TYR A 14 18.34 9.25 -0.40
N ALA A 15 17.78 8.88 -1.54
CA ALA A 15 18.38 9.16 -2.84
C ALA A 15 17.38 9.94 -3.69
N PRO A 16 17.79 10.94 -4.46
CA PRO A 16 16.96 11.46 -5.54
C PRO A 16 16.59 10.28 -6.43
N ILE A 17 15.33 10.18 -6.78
CA ILE A 17 14.81 9.07 -7.59
C ILE A 17 15.68 8.93 -8.85
N GLY A 18 16.57 7.94 -8.89
CA GLY A 18 17.21 7.49 -10.12
C GLY A 18 18.70 7.31 -10.17
N GLU A 19 19.52 7.93 -9.32
CA GLU A 19 20.97 7.93 -9.58
C GLU A 19 21.81 7.05 -8.64
N GLU A 20 21.32 6.76 -7.44
CA GLU A 20 22.13 6.08 -6.41
C GLU A 20 21.75 4.63 -6.12
N VAL A 21 20.73 4.09 -6.79
CA VAL A 21 20.29 2.69 -6.57
C VAL A 21 21.37 1.67 -6.95
N GLU A 22 22.21 2.00 -7.95
CA GLU A 22 23.33 1.12 -8.35
C GLU A 22 24.40 1.04 -7.27
N VAL A 23 24.70 2.14 -6.62
CA VAL A 23 25.66 2.18 -5.49
C VAL A 23 25.12 1.36 -4.33
N LEU A 24 23.84 1.50 -4.01
CA LEU A 24 23.20 0.78 -2.91
C LEU A 24 23.05 -0.71 -3.21
N SER A 25 22.66 -1.10 -4.43
CA SER A 25 22.62 -2.50 -4.84
C SER A 25 24.01 -3.13 -4.86
N SER A 26 25.07 -2.35 -5.14
CA SER A 26 26.45 -2.83 -5.07
C SER A 26 26.96 -3.04 -3.65
N LEU A 27 26.48 -2.24 -2.68
CA LEU A 27 26.81 -2.37 -1.26
C LEU A 27 26.16 -3.60 -0.60
N PHE A 28 25.05 -4.09 -1.17
CA PHE A 28 24.27 -5.22 -0.66
C PHE A 28 24.41 -6.48 -1.51
N LYS A 29 25.47 -6.59 -2.32
CA LYS A 29 25.72 -7.76 -3.18
C LYS A 29 25.89 -9.07 -2.43
N ASP A 30 26.21 -9.03 -1.15
CA ASP A 30 26.45 -10.24 -0.35
C ASP A 30 25.24 -10.59 0.51
N SER A 31 24.67 -11.68 0.18
CA SER A 31 23.89 -12.73 0.86
C SER A 31 22.90 -12.40 1.98
N ASP A 32 23.01 -11.30 2.73
CA ASP A 32 22.22 -11.08 3.94
C ASP A 32 21.08 -10.07 3.80
N TYR A 33 21.03 -9.28 2.73
CA TYR A 33 19.93 -8.38 2.45
C TYR A 33 18.98 -9.00 1.43
N GLN A 34 17.81 -9.37 1.89
CA GLN A 34 16.76 -9.87 1.01
C GLN A 34 16.01 -8.68 0.40
N PHE A 35 16.29 -8.35 -0.88
CA PHE A 35 15.52 -7.36 -1.63
C PHE A 35 14.08 -7.79 -1.90
N GLN A 36 13.80 -9.07 -1.67
CA GLN A 36 12.46 -9.61 -1.84
C GLN A 36 12.21 -10.70 -0.79
N LYS A 37 10.97 -10.75 -0.29
CA LYS A 37 10.47 -11.83 0.55
C LYS A 37 9.10 -12.26 0.07
N SER A 38 8.86 -13.56 0.08
CA SER A 38 7.58 -14.15 -0.27
C SER A 38 6.98 -14.86 0.95
N PHE A 39 5.71 -14.59 1.22
CA PHE A 39 4.93 -15.24 2.24
C PHE A 39 3.93 -16.17 1.58
N GLU A 40 3.90 -17.42 2.02
CA GLU A 40 2.86 -18.34 1.62
C GLU A 40 1.56 -17.97 2.34
N LEU A 41 0.56 -17.50 1.59
CA LEU A 41 -0.67 -16.95 2.18
C LEU A 41 -1.35 -17.92 3.14
N ARG A 42 -1.37 -19.21 2.82
CA ARG A 42 -2.00 -20.24 3.68
C ARG A 42 -1.34 -20.40 5.06
N LYS A 43 -0.14 -19.86 5.25
CA LYS A 43 0.60 -19.88 6.52
C LYS A 43 0.49 -18.55 7.27
N MET A 44 -0.06 -17.54 6.64
CA MET A 44 -0.25 -16.25 7.30
C MET A 44 -1.38 -16.31 8.30
N THR A 45 -1.18 -15.62 9.41
CA THR A 45 -2.15 -15.47 10.51
C THR A 45 -2.74 -14.08 10.56
N GLY A 46 -2.15 -13.13 9.85
CA GLY A 46 -2.60 -11.75 9.73
C GLY A 46 -1.54 -10.86 9.08
N TRP A 47 -1.87 -9.60 8.91
CA TRP A 47 -0.94 -8.60 8.39
C TRP A 47 0.26 -8.35 9.34
N SER A 48 0.13 -8.68 10.62
CA SER A 48 1.22 -8.61 11.60
C SER A 48 2.40 -9.53 11.26
N ASP A 49 2.23 -10.53 10.42
CA ASP A 49 3.33 -11.38 9.93
C ASP A 49 4.36 -10.57 9.12
N LEU A 50 4.01 -9.36 8.69
CA LEU A 50 4.92 -8.39 8.06
C LEU A 50 5.77 -7.60 9.06
N ASP A 51 5.50 -7.73 10.36
CA ASP A 51 6.27 -7.02 11.39
C ASP A 51 7.77 -7.35 11.29
N GLY A 52 8.59 -6.32 11.41
CA GLY A 52 10.04 -6.47 11.27
C GLY A 52 10.56 -6.34 9.82
N LEU A 53 9.69 -6.47 8.79
CA LEU A 53 10.08 -6.27 7.39
C LEU A 53 9.72 -4.88 6.87
N ILE A 54 8.69 -4.27 7.45
CA ILE A 54 8.19 -2.97 6.99
C ILE A 54 9.12 -1.86 7.45
N THR A 55 9.56 -1.06 6.48
CA THR A 55 10.34 0.16 6.73
C THR A 55 9.45 1.30 7.19
N PRO A 56 10.01 2.31 7.88
CA PRO A 56 9.29 3.54 8.20
C PRO A 56 8.63 4.16 6.97
N THR A 57 7.35 4.51 7.09
CA THR A 57 6.54 4.91 5.93
C THR A 57 5.80 6.21 6.23
N SER A 58 5.87 7.17 5.31
CA SER A 58 5.12 8.44 5.35
C SER A 58 4.16 8.60 4.17
N ASP A 59 4.28 7.80 3.13
CA ASP A 59 3.36 7.81 1.99
C ASP A 59 3.01 6.38 1.61
N ILE A 60 1.72 6.09 1.48
CA ILE A 60 1.19 4.76 1.15
C ILE A 60 0.24 4.91 -0.02
N ILE A 61 0.48 4.20 -1.10
CA ILE A 61 -0.40 4.14 -2.27
C ILE A 61 -0.90 2.71 -2.41
N ILE A 62 -2.21 2.55 -2.37
CA ILE A 62 -2.90 1.27 -2.58
C ILE A 62 -3.63 1.34 -3.92
N ALA A 63 -3.38 0.40 -4.81
CA ALA A 63 -4.16 0.20 -6.02
C ALA A 63 -4.80 -1.19 -5.96
N ASP A 64 -6.09 -1.22 -5.67
CA ASP A 64 -6.89 -2.44 -5.65
C ASP A 64 -8.36 -2.09 -5.84
N GLN A 65 -8.92 -2.50 -6.99
CA GLN A 65 -10.32 -2.26 -7.33
C GLN A 65 -11.30 -2.78 -6.27
N TYR A 66 -10.94 -3.85 -5.58
CA TYR A 66 -11.84 -4.62 -4.72
C TYR A 66 -11.55 -4.48 -3.22
N CYS A 67 -10.54 -3.69 -2.84
CA CYS A 67 -10.15 -3.59 -1.42
C CYS A 67 -11.27 -3.07 -0.51
N LEU A 68 -12.24 -2.36 -1.06
CA LEU A 68 -13.40 -1.84 -0.35
C LEU A 68 -14.73 -2.45 -0.84
N SER A 69 -14.70 -3.70 -1.34
CA SER A 69 -15.87 -4.38 -1.88
C SER A 69 -16.74 -5.06 -0.82
N ASP A 70 -16.19 -5.39 0.36
CA ASP A 70 -16.93 -6.06 1.42
C ASP A 70 -16.64 -5.39 2.78
N PRO A 71 -17.62 -4.67 3.34
CA PRO A 71 -17.47 -4.02 4.64
C PRO A 71 -17.11 -4.96 5.80
N ASN A 72 -17.51 -6.23 5.73
CA ASN A 72 -17.27 -7.20 6.79
C ASN A 72 -15.80 -7.59 6.96
N VAL A 73 -14.96 -7.30 5.95
CA VAL A 73 -13.54 -7.68 5.98
C VAL A 73 -12.59 -6.46 6.09
N TYR A 74 -13.11 -5.23 6.15
CA TYR A 74 -12.26 -4.03 6.23
C TYR A 74 -11.32 -4.03 7.44
N GLU A 75 -11.82 -4.44 8.61
CA GLU A 75 -11.03 -4.42 9.85
C GLU A 75 -9.81 -5.32 9.74
N ASN A 76 -9.99 -6.54 9.25
CA ASN A 76 -8.92 -7.52 9.15
C ASN A 76 -7.99 -7.32 7.95
N ASN A 77 -8.35 -6.48 7.00
CA ASN A 77 -7.56 -6.20 5.80
C ASN A 77 -7.10 -4.75 5.76
N ILE A 78 -7.82 -3.86 5.09
CA ILE A 78 -7.35 -2.50 4.83
C ILE A 78 -6.94 -1.75 6.11
N TYR A 79 -7.73 -1.83 7.19
CA TYR A 79 -7.44 -1.08 8.41
C TYR A 79 -6.23 -1.65 9.16
N THR A 80 -6.12 -2.97 9.24
CA THR A 80 -4.99 -3.62 9.91
C THR A 80 -3.72 -3.49 9.09
N LEU A 81 -3.78 -3.67 7.77
CA LEU A 81 -2.65 -3.43 6.87
C LEU A 81 -2.07 -2.02 7.06
N LEU A 82 -2.92 -0.99 7.00
CA LEU A 82 -2.48 0.40 7.18
C LEU A 82 -1.85 0.64 8.56
N SER A 83 -2.34 -0.02 9.60
CA SER A 83 -1.75 0.05 10.93
C SER A 83 -0.37 -0.59 10.98
N VAL A 84 -0.18 -1.75 10.34
CA VAL A 84 1.10 -2.46 10.25
C VAL A 84 2.11 -1.65 9.44
N LEU A 85 1.72 -1.13 8.28
CA LEU A 85 2.60 -0.32 7.43
C LEU A 85 3.09 0.94 8.15
N ARG A 86 2.34 1.42 9.12
CA ARG A 86 2.57 2.71 9.78
C ARG A 86 3.20 2.63 11.17
N GLN A 87 3.21 1.46 11.81
CA GLN A 87 3.53 1.32 13.25
C GLN A 87 4.93 1.79 13.68
N LYS A 88 5.87 1.91 12.75
CA LYS A 88 7.29 2.17 13.08
C LYS A 88 7.73 3.63 12.97
N VAL A 89 6.82 4.56 12.63
CA VAL A 89 7.17 5.98 12.47
C VAL A 89 6.35 6.83 13.43
N ASN A 90 7.04 7.44 14.40
CA ASN A 90 6.43 8.39 15.30
C ASN A 90 6.54 9.83 14.77
N ASN A 91 5.48 10.62 14.96
CA ASN A 91 5.46 12.06 14.68
C ASN A 91 5.70 12.46 13.22
N VAL A 92 5.45 11.58 12.24
CA VAL A 92 5.49 11.94 10.82
C VAL A 92 4.08 11.85 10.23
N MET A 93 3.66 12.89 9.54
CA MET A 93 2.39 12.87 8.80
C MET A 93 2.41 11.75 7.76
N THR A 94 1.33 11.01 7.68
CA THR A 94 1.18 9.95 6.67
C THR A 94 0.12 10.35 5.67
N ASN A 95 0.48 10.23 4.39
CA ASN A 95 -0.48 10.32 3.29
C ASN A 95 -0.86 8.89 2.88
N ILE A 96 -2.14 8.64 2.77
CA ILE A 96 -2.70 7.35 2.34
C ILE A 96 -3.57 7.61 1.12
N ILE A 97 -3.19 7.04 0.00
CA ILE A 97 -3.90 7.17 -1.27
C ILE A 97 -4.43 5.79 -1.65
N ILE A 98 -5.73 5.70 -1.89
CA ILE A 98 -6.39 4.44 -2.24
C ILE A 98 -7.09 4.61 -3.59
N PHE A 99 -6.56 3.91 -4.59
CA PHE A 99 -7.22 3.74 -5.88
C PHE A 99 -8.15 2.54 -5.81
N THR A 100 -9.42 2.75 -6.07
CA THR A 100 -10.45 1.72 -6.01
C THR A 100 -11.61 2.07 -6.95
N GLN A 101 -12.51 1.15 -7.18
CA GLN A 101 -13.70 1.42 -8.01
C GLN A 101 -14.72 2.28 -7.25
N PRO A 102 -15.52 3.12 -7.96
CA PRO A 102 -16.48 4.04 -7.35
C PRO A 102 -17.67 3.33 -6.70
N SER A 103 -18.02 2.14 -7.16
CA SER A 103 -19.13 1.35 -6.65
C SER A 103 -18.81 -0.13 -6.68
N ASN A 104 -19.42 -0.89 -5.80
CA ASN A 104 -19.24 -2.32 -5.67
C ASN A 104 -20.56 -3.05 -5.94
N TYR A 105 -20.45 -4.31 -6.37
CA TYR A 105 -21.60 -5.19 -6.58
C TYR A 105 -21.70 -6.20 -5.43
N ASP A 106 -22.80 -6.11 -4.71
CA ASP A 106 -23.14 -7.13 -3.70
C ASP A 106 -23.67 -8.39 -4.42
N ARG A 107 -22.87 -9.45 -4.39
CA ARG A 107 -23.21 -10.73 -5.05
C ARG A 107 -24.37 -11.47 -4.39
N VAL A 108 -24.56 -11.27 -3.09
CA VAL A 108 -25.62 -11.93 -2.30
C VAL A 108 -26.97 -11.27 -2.58
N ASN A 109 -27.02 -9.96 -2.44
CA ASN A 109 -28.24 -9.17 -2.57
C ASN A 109 -28.47 -8.67 -4.01
N LYS A 110 -27.52 -8.90 -4.92
CA LYS A 110 -27.60 -8.60 -6.35
C LYS A 110 -27.88 -7.12 -6.68
N TYR A 111 -27.28 -6.22 -5.95
CA TYR A 111 -27.36 -4.77 -6.22
C TYR A 111 -25.99 -4.12 -6.22
N THR A 112 -25.89 -2.96 -6.89
CA THR A 112 -24.70 -2.12 -6.85
C THR A 112 -24.87 -1.10 -5.74
N PHE A 113 -23.81 -0.88 -4.96
CA PHE A 113 -23.77 0.12 -3.90
C PHE A 113 -22.51 0.97 -3.97
N GLU A 114 -22.61 2.20 -3.51
CA GLU A 114 -21.47 3.08 -3.30
C GLU A 114 -21.05 2.96 -1.82
N PRO A 115 -19.76 2.72 -1.54
CA PRO A 115 -19.25 2.74 -0.17
C PRO A 115 -19.43 4.10 0.51
N ASP A 116 -19.67 4.10 1.80
CA ASP A 116 -19.66 5.32 2.61
C ASP A 116 -18.21 5.82 2.80
N TRP A 117 -17.73 6.58 1.82
CA TRP A 117 -16.36 7.08 1.77
C TRP A 117 -15.97 7.91 3.00
N ALA A 118 -16.91 8.68 3.55
CA ALA A 118 -16.65 9.51 4.73
C ALA A 118 -16.44 8.64 5.97
N ASN A 119 -17.25 7.61 6.15
CA ASN A 119 -17.15 6.69 7.27
C ASN A 119 -15.91 5.81 7.18
N ILE A 120 -15.58 5.30 5.99
CA ILE A 120 -14.35 4.54 5.74
C ILE A 120 -13.12 5.40 6.04
N ARG A 121 -13.09 6.65 5.55
CA ARG A 121 -12.01 7.60 5.85
C ARG A 121 -11.86 7.80 7.36
N ALA A 122 -12.96 8.04 8.06
CA ALA A 122 -12.95 8.26 9.51
C ALA A 122 -12.42 7.01 10.27
N ALA A 123 -12.78 5.81 9.82
CA ALA A 123 -12.29 4.55 10.40
C ALA A 123 -10.79 4.37 10.19
N ILE A 124 -10.28 4.60 8.97
CA ILE A 124 -8.85 4.58 8.67
C ILE A 124 -8.09 5.57 9.55
N LYS A 125 -8.58 6.82 9.64
CA LYS A 125 -7.94 7.86 10.46
C LYS A 125 -7.87 7.45 11.92
N ARG A 126 -8.96 6.94 12.50
CA ARG A 126 -8.99 6.46 13.89
C ARG A 126 -7.99 5.31 14.12
N LYS A 127 -8.01 4.31 13.22
CA LYS A 127 -7.15 3.12 13.34
C LYS A 127 -5.67 3.48 13.26
N VAL A 128 -5.26 4.26 12.28
CA VAL A 128 -3.88 4.70 12.13
C VAL A 128 -3.47 5.61 13.30
N LYS A 129 -4.31 6.56 13.70
CA LYS A 129 -4.05 7.44 14.84
C LYS A 129 -3.85 6.66 16.13
N SER A 130 -4.65 5.62 16.38
CA SER A 130 -4.52 4.79 17.59
C SER A 130 -3.18 4.05 17.66
N THR A 131 -2.56 3.74 16.50
CA THR A 131 -1.28 3.06 16.42
C THR A 131 -0.09 4.01 16.47
N THR A 132 -0.25 5.23 15.93
CA THR A 132 0.88 6.15 15.65
C THR A 132 0.84 7.45 16.44
N GLY A 133 -0.28 7.74 17.09
CA GLY A 133 -0.55 9.03 17.72
C GLY A 133 -0.90 10.17 16.77
N MET A 134 -0.70 10.01 15.44
CA MET A 134 -0.97 11.04 14.43
C MET A 134 -2.07 10.62 13.48
N GLU A 135 -2.94 11.58 13.14
CA GLU A 135 -4.01 11.37 12.18
C GLU A 135 -3.46 11.46 10.76
N PRO A 136 -3.66 10.44 9.90
CA PRO A 136 -3.19 10.48 8.52
C PRO A 136 -4.08 11.37 7.65
N LYS A 137 -3.53 11.82 6.51
CA LYS A 137 -4.31 12.32 5.38
C LYS A 137 -4.73 11.15 4.51
N VAL A 138 -5.98 11.13 4.07
CA VAL A 138 -6.55 10.01 3.32
C VAL A 138 -7.25 10.52 2.07
N THR A 139 -6.79 10.05 0.91
CA THR A 139 -7.36 10.37 -0.41
C THR A 139 -7.89 9.10 -1.05
N PHE A 140 -9.11 9.14 -1.58
CA PHE A 140 -9.61 8.11 -2.47
C PHE A 140 -9.59 8.62 -3.91
N VAL A 141 -9.10 7.79 -4.82
CA VAL A 141 -9.16 7.97 -6.26
C VAL A 141 -10.08 6.90 -6.82
N LEU A 142 -11.29 7.31 -7.23
CA LEU A 142 -12.34 6.39 -7.67
C LEU A 142 -12.23 6.19 -9.17
N ALA A 143 -11.61 5.08 -9.58
CA ALA A 143 -11.39 4.75 -10.98
C ALA A 143 -12.11 3.44 -11.36
N SER A 144 -12.91 3.47 -12.40
CA SER A 144 -13.60 2.28 -12.93
C SER A 144 -12.69 1.39 -13.76
N ASP A 145 -11.62 1.97 -14.30
CA ASP A 145 -10.66 1.29 -15.16
C ASP A 145 -9.25 1.62 -14.67
N MET A 146 -8.68 0.69 -13.94
CA MET A 146 -7.30 0.76 -13.46
C MET A 146 -6.36 -0.14 -14.28
N GLY A 147 -6.85 -0.70 -15.39
CA GLY A 147 -6.15 -1.71 -16.17
C GLY A 147 -6.11 -3.07 -15.46
N GLU A 148 -5.43 -4.04 -16.09
CA GLU A 148 -5.18 -5.38 -15.51
C GLU A 148 -4.01 -5.35 -14.50
N HIS A 149 -3.82 -4.24 -13.80
CA HIS A 149 -2.68 -4.10 -12.91
C HIS A 149 -2.81 -5.01 -11.70
N ASP A 150 -1.75 -5.70 -11.40
CA ASP A 150 -1.59 -6.46 -10.17
C ASP A 150 -1.88 -5.55 -8.98
N ARG A 151 -2.69 -6.03 -8.06
CA ARG A 151 -3.01 -5.32 -6.83
C ARG A 151 -1.73 -5.04 -6.09
N THR A 152 -1.49 -3.78 -5.82
CA THR A 152 -0.19 -3.36 -5.31
C THR A 152 -0.35 -2.33 -4.20
N VAL A 153 0.51 -2.45 -3.20
CA VAL A 153 0.66 -1.45 -2.15
C VAL A 153 2.07 -0.90 -2.23
N PHE A 154 2.22 0.37 -2.51
CA PHE A 154 3.50 1.07 -2.50
C PHE A 154 3.68 1.89 -1.23
N THR A 155 4.91 1.91 -0.75
CA THR A 155 5.38 2.79 0.33
C THR A 155 6.61 3.55 -0.14
N ASN A 156 7.22 4.34 0.73
CA ASN A 156 8.44 5.08 0.39
C ASN A 156 9.61 4.17 -0.04
N TYR A 157 9.66 2.92 0.46
CA TYR A 157 10.85 2.08 0.31
C TYR A 157 10.56 0.65 -0.14
N GLN A 158 9.30 0.28 -0.20
CA GLN A 158 8.89 -1.09 -0.51
C GLN A 158 7.59 -1.10 -1.30
N TYR A 159 7.34 -2.21 -1.99
CA TYR A 159 6.01 -2.51 -2.47
C TYR A 159 5.62 -3.95 -2.16
N LEU A 160 4.33 -4.16 -2.02
CA LEU A 160 3.71 -5.43 -1.72
C LEU A 160 2.80 -5.83 -2.87
N VAL A 161 2.86 -7.11 -3.25
CA VAL A 161 1.98 -7.71 -4.26
C VAL A 161 1.20 -8.84 -3.61
N PRO A 162 -0.05 -8.58 -3.20
CA PRO A 162 -0.88 -9.55 -2.48
C PRO A 162 -1.59 -10.58 -3.39
N GLY A 163 -1.37 -10.52 -4.68
CA GLY A 163 -2.06 -11.35 -5.66
C GLY A 163 -3.35 -10.72 -6.16
N ASP A 164 -4.48 -11.38 -5.96
CA ASP A 164 -5.78 -10.99 -6.52
C ASP A 164 -6.49 -9.84 -5.80
N THR A 165 -6.21 -9.61 -4.53
CA THR A 165 -6.70 -8.48 -3.72
C THR A 165 -5.97 -8.38 -2.40
N ILE A 166 -6.02 -7.22 -1.74
CA ILE A 166 -5.57 -7.06 -0.34
C ILE A 166 -6.58 -7.61 0.68
N ASN A 167 -7.76 -8.04 0.26
CA ASN A 167 -8.72 -8.72 1.12
C ASN A 167 -8.30 -10.18 1.32
N LEU A 168 -7.20 -10.40 2.05
CA LEU A 168 -6.62 -11.72 2.28
C LEU A 168 -7.37 -12.54 3.31
N PHE A 169 -8.02 -11.88 4.29
CA PHE A 169 -8.61 -12.52 5.47
C PHE A 169 -10.11 -12.24 5.57
N ASP A 170 -10.88 -13.24 6.01
CA ASP A 170 -12.26 -13.03 6.44
C ASP A 170 -12.33 -12.42 7.86
N SER A 171 -13.53 -12.20 8.37
CA SER A 171 -13.76 -11.66 9.72
C SER A 171 -13.21 -12.54 10.85
N GLN A 172 -12.87 -13.78 10.57
CA GLN A 172 -12.31 -14.75 11.50
C GLN A 172 -10.81 -14.99 11.29
N TRP A 173 -10.13 -14.13 10.51
CA TRP A 173 -8.72 -14.23 10.14
C TRP A 173 -8.33 -15.47 9.32
N ARG A 174 -9.29 -16.12 8.68
CA ARG A 174 -9.00 -17.20 7.75
C ARG A 174 -8.67 -16.62 6.39
N VAL A 175 -7.66 -17.17 5.73
CA VAL A 175 -7.28 -16.74 4.39
C VAL A 175 -8.37 -17.10 3.38
N ILE A 176 -8.88 -16.10 2.66
CA ILE A 176 -9.91 -16.24 1.63
C ILE A 176 -9.39 -15.93 0.23
N SER A 177 -8.19 -15.35 0.11
CA SER A 177 -7.57 -15.10 -1.19
C SER A 177 -7.24 -16.40 -1.92
N HIS A 178 -7.44 -16.40 -3.24
CA HIS A 178 -7.04 -17.51 -4.12
C HIS A 178 -5.57 -17.45 -4.50
N GLY A 179 -4.86 -16.36 -4.18
CA GLY A 179 -3.42 -16.21 -4.36
C GLY A 179 -2.64 -17.23 -3.55
N ARG A 180 -1.39 -17.50 -3.97
CA ARG A 180 -0.51 -18.42 -3.25
C ARG A 180 0.48 -17.70 -2.35
N HIS A 181 0.89 -16.51 -2.76
CA HIS A 181 1.97 -15.78 -2.12
C HIS A 181 1.67 -14.28 -2.05
N LEU A 182 2.12 -13.67 -0.97
CA LEU A 182 2.30 -12.23 -0.84
C LEU A 182 3.78 -11.93 -1.04
N GLY A 183 4.11 -11.14 -2.05
CA GLY A 183 5.46 -10.64 -2.27
C GLY A 183 5.69 -9.31 -1.57
N VAL A 184 6.86 -9.16 -0.93
CA VAL A 184 7.35 -7.88 -0.39
C VAL A 184 8.68 -7.58 -1.04
N TYR A 185 8.81 -6.42 -1.68
CA TYR A 185 9.92 -6.05 -2.54
C TYR A 185 10.52 -4.73 -2.07
N SER A 186 11.85 -4.68 -1.91
CA SER A 186 12.58 -3.46 -1.57
C SER A 186 12.84 -2.62 -2.81
N LEU A 187 12.57 -1.31 -2.72
CA LEU A 187 12.89 -0.35 -3.78
C LEU A 187 14.39 -0.02 -3.89
N ALA A 188 15.21 -0.57 -3.01
CA ALA A 188 16.66 -0.53 -3.16
C ALA A 188 17.18 -1.39 -4.34
N HIS A 189 16.35 -2.30 -4.86
CA HIS A 189 16.67 -3.06 -6.07
C HIS A 189 16.23 -2.28 -7.32
N ARG A 190 17.09 -2.21 -8.34
CA ARG A 190 16.87 -1.42 -9.56
C ARG A 190 15.56 -1.76 -10.27
N ASP A 191 15.30 -3.04 -10.47
CA ASP A 191 14.10 -3.48 -11.21
C ASP A 191 12.82 -3.17 -10.42
N HIS A 192 12.87 -3.30 -9.09
CA HIS A 192 11.76 -2.95 -8.22
C HIS A 192 11.48 -1.44 -8.22
N LEU A 193 12.53 -0.61 -8.22
CA LEU A 193 12.40 0.83 -8.35
C LEU A 193 11.83 1.22 -9.72
N GLN A 194 12.25 0.54 -10.80
CA GLN A 194 11.70 0.81 -12.12
C GLN A 194 10.21 0.42 -12.21
N ALA A 195 9.81 -0.70 -11.60
CA ALA A 195 8.41 -1.09 -11.50
C ALA A 195 7.58 -0.04 -10.76
N MET A 196 8.09 0.49 -9.64
CA MET A 196 7.45 1.59 -8.92
C MET A 196 7.27 2.83 -9.81
N ARG A 197 8.31 3.24 -10.55
CA ARG A 197 8.24 4.42 -11.42
C ARG A 197 7.16 4.29 -12.48
N ASN A 198 7.09 3.14 -13.12
CA ASN A 198 6.05 2.86 -14.11
C ASN A 198 4.66 2.94 -13.46
N PHE A 199 4.48 2.29 -12.31
CA PHE A 199 3.23 2.34 -11.57
C PHE A 199 2.83 3.78 -11.18
N ILE A 200 3.75 4.60 -10.67
CA ILE A 200 3.46 5.99 -10.32
C ILE A 200 3.03 6.79 -11.55
N ALA A 201 3.67 6.57 -12.70
CA ALA A 201 3.28 7.22 -13.95
C ALA A 201 1.86 6.82 -14.39
N ASP A 202 1.50 5.53 -14.27
CA ASP A 202 0.16 5.04 -14.59
C ASP A 202 -0.90 5.62 -13.64
N MET A 203 -0.61 5.65 -12.33
CA MET A 203 -1.51 6.24 -11.33
C MET A 203 -1.68 7.75 -11.56
N GLN A 204 -0.62 8.46 -11.94
CA GLN A 204 -0.70 9.88 -12.30
C GLN A 204 -1.58 10.10 -13.54
N ALA A 205 -1.45 9.27 -14.56
CA ALA A 205 -2.29 9.36 -15.75
C ALA A 205 -3.78 9.15 -15.42
N ILE A 206 -4.10 8.24 -14.49
CA ILE A 206 -5.46 8.04 -14.00
C ILE A 206 -5.97 9.31 -13.30
N ILE A 207 -5.18 9.91 -12.41
CA ILE A 207 -5.53 11.16 -11.71
C ILE A 207 -5.80 12.27 -12.73
N ASP A 208 -4.93 12.46 -13.71
CA ASP A 208 -5.06 13.53 -14.71
C ASP A 208 -6.32 13.36 -15.58
N LYS A 209 -6.62 12.12 -15.94
CA LYS A 209 -7.87 11.77 -16.65
C LYS A 209 -9.10 12.08 -15.79
N ILE A 210 -9.08 11.74 -14.50
CA ILE A 210 -10.20 11.99 -13.57
C ILE A 210 -10.35 13.50 -13.32
N LYS A 211 -9.27 14.24 -13.09
CA LYS A 211 -9.31 15.71 -12.93
C LYS A 211 -10.02 16.41 -14.07
N THR A 212 -9.80 15.91 -15.28
CA THR A 212 -10.39 16.51 -16.49
C THR A 212 -11.86 16.17 -16.67
N ARG A 213 -12.29 14.96 -16.28
CA ARG A 213 -13.62 14.43 -16.59
C ARG A 213 -14.58 14.44 -15.41
N ASN A 214 -14.13 13.97 -14.25
CA ASN A 214 -14.94 13.72 -13.08
C ASN A 214 -14.16 14.05 -11.79
N PRO A 215 -13.78 15.31 -11.53
CA PRO A 215 -12.89 15.69 -10.44
C PRO A 215 -13.45 15.33 -9.04
N GLU A 216 -14.76 15.11 -8.91
CA GLU A 216 -15.42 14.65 -7.68
C GLU A 216 -15.07 13.20 -7.31
N GLN A 217 -14.52 12.43 -8.25
CA GLN A 217 -13.99 11.08 -7.99
C GLN A 217 -12.65 11.08 -7.24
N ILE A 218 -12.01 12.25 -7.06
CA ILE A 218 -10.86 12.41 -6.16
C ILE A 218 -11.38 13.03 -4.88
N LYS A 219 -11.49 12.23 -3.83
CA LYS A 219 -12.14 12.63 -2.57
C LYS A 219 -11.11 12.92 -1.49
N PHE A 220 -11.39 13.96 -0.69
CA PHE A 220 -10.74 14.38 0.56
C PHE A 220 -9.37 15.07 0.41
N ASP A 221 -8.33 14.61 1.13
CA ASP A 221 -7.15 15.43 1.47
C ASP A 221 -6.25 15.78 0.27
N LYS A 222 -6.18 14.92 -0.75
CA LYS A 222 -5.46 15.15 -2.03
C LYS A 222 -3.96 15.48 -1.86
N GLU A 223 -3.28 14.76 -0.99
CA GLU A 223 -1.86 14.95 -0.72
C GLU A 223 -1.08 13.66 -0.88
N SER A 224 0.09 13.75 -1.53
CA SER A 224 1.06 12.68 -1.70
C SER A 224 2.45 13.25 -1.95
N LEU A 225 3.49 12.49 -1.65
CA LEU A 225 4.87 12.78 -2.03
C LEU A 225 5.17 12.36 -3.49
N PHE A 226 4.38 11.45 -4.05
CA PHE A 226 4.64 10.82 -5.34
C PHE A 226 3.66 11.24 -6.43
N LEU A 227 2.49 11.74 -6.07
CA LEU A 227 1.39 12.03 -6.99
C LEU A 227 0.95 13.50 -6.89
N ASN A 228 0.61 14.10 -8.02
CA ASN A 228 0.12 15.48 -8.12
C ASN A 228 -1.42 15.49 -8.20
N PHE A 229 -2.05 16.09 -7.23
CA PHE A 229 -3.51 16.26 -7.16
C PHE A 229 -3.99 17.62 -7.61
#